data_4bbca6f3192b4b9153b37624025cec3d
#
_entry.id   4bbca6f3192b4b9153b37624025cec3d
#
_cell.length_a   1.000
_cell.length_b   1.000
_cell.length_c   1.000
_cell.angle_alpha   90.00
_cell.angle_beta   90.00
_cell.angle_gamma   90.00
#
_symmetry.space_group_name_H-M   'P 1'
#
loop_
_entity.id
_entity.type
_entity.pdbx_description
1 polymer ?
#
loop_
_entity_poly.entity_id
_entity_poly.type
_entity_poly.pdbx_seq_one_letter_code
_entity_poly.pdbx_strand_id
1 'polypeptide(L)'
;MKVLAFEDSVDIEALLIGNGVDLSKLEFKQYWESVDHLDRILQFDPDVLMLDHYMPPTKGLDVLVNLLKSNIKKPQTIVAMSSSSMANIAMLKTGADFGIVKFKVSELEIWTHHS
;
A
#
# COMPACT_ATOMS: atom_id res chain seq x y z
N MET A 1 -2.21 8.87 11.73
CA MET A 1 -2.24 7.61 10.96
C MET A 1 -0.99 7.52 10.09
N LYS A 2 -0.37 6.38 10.07
CA LYS A 2 0.84 6.12 9.28
C LYS A 2 0.49 5.33 8.02
N VAL A 3 0.90 5.82 6.87
CA VAL A 3 0.67 5.15 5.58
C VAL A 3 2.01 4.85 4.93
N LEU A 4 2.22 3.58 4.57
CA LEU A 4 3.41 3.12 3.86
C LEU A 4 3.00 2.59 2.50
N ALA A 5 3.62 3.09 1.45
CA ALA A 5 3.38 2.62 0.08
C ALA A 5 4.64 2.03 -0.52
N PHE A 6 4.49 0.91 -1.20
CA PHE A 6 5.52 0.35 -2.09
C PHE A 6 5.03 0.50 -3.52
N GLU A 7 5.67 1.36 -4.28
CA GLU A 7 5.25 1.72 -5.64
C GLU A 7 6.46 2.29 -6.39
N ASP A 8 6.75 1.79 -7.59
CA ASP A 8 8.02 2.08 -8.26
C ASP A 8 7.96 3.16 -9.35
N SER A 9 6.79 3.63 -9.72
CA SER A 9 6.69 4.53 -10.87
C SER A 9 5.84 5.79 -10.64
N VAL A 10 4.94 5.79 -9.66
CA VAL A 10 4.01 6.91 -9.41
C VAL A 10 4.18 7.40 -7.98
N ASP A 11 4.31 8.72 -7.82
CA ASP A 11 4.31 9.34 -6.50
C ASP A 11 2.89 9.33 -5.94
N ILE A 12 2.61 8.40 -5.03
CA ILE A 12 1.26 8.17 -4.49
C ILE A 12 0.81 9.37 -3.64
N GLU A 13 1.72 9.96 -2.87
CA GLU A 13 1.38 11.15 -2.08
C GLU A 13 0.92 12.29 -2.98
N ALA A 14 1.66 12.55 -4.05
CA ALA A 14 1.30 13.58 -5.01
C ALA A 14 -0.03 13.28 -5.71
N LEU A 15 -0.27 12.00 -6.03
CA LEU A 15 -1.52 11.56 -6.65
C LEU A 15 -2.71 11.83 -5.72
N LEU A 16 -2.59 11.49 -4.44
CA LEU A 16 -3.65 11.71 -3.47
C LEU A 16 -3.93 13.19 -3.27
N ILE A 17 -2.89 14.00 -3.09
CA ILE A 17 -3.02 15.45 -2.93
C ILE A 17 -3.66 16.07 -4.18
N GLY A 18 -3.20 15.65 -5.36
CA GLY A 18 -3.74 16.14 -6.62
C GLY A 18 -5.21 15.85 -6.82
N ASN A 19 -5.73 14.81 -6.18
CA ASN A 19 -7.14 14.43 -6.22
C ASN A 19 -7.93 14.90 -5.00
N GLY A 20 -7.37 15.83 -4.21
CA GLY A 20 -8.09 16.49 -3.14
C GLY A 20 -8.08 15.80 -1.79
N VAL A 21 -7.24 14.78 -1.62
CA VAL A 21 -7.11 14.11 -0.32
C VAL A 21 -6.25 14.97 0.61
N ASP A 22 -6.74 15.25 1.81
CA ASP A 22 -5.99 15.97 2.83
C ASP A 22 -5.10 15.01 3.61
N LEU A 23 -3.79 15.14 3.43
CA LEU A 23 -2.80 14.30 4.11
C LEU A 23 -2.15 14.99 5.31
N SER A 24 -2.66 16.16 5.74
CA SER A 24 -2.02 16.95 6.79
C SER A 24 -1.92 16.22 8.14
N LYS A 25 -2.81 15.27 8.40
CA LYS A 25 -2.83 14.49 9.65
C LYS A 25 -2.22 13.10 9.48
N LEU A 26 -1.61 12.82 8.35
CA LEU A 26 -1.01 11.51 8.05
C LEU A 26 0.50 11.62 8.00
N GLU A 27 1.15 10.57 8.42
CA GLU A 27 2.58 10.38 8.15
C GLU A 27 2.68 9.42 6.97
N PHE A 28 3.13 9.91 5.82
CA PHE A 28 3.16 9.16 4.57
C PHE A 28 4.60 8.88 4.17
N LYS A 29 4.89 7.62 3.83
CA LYS A 29 6.19 7.21 3.31
C LYS A 29 6.02 6.29 2.12
N GLN A 30 6.84 6.49 1.10
CA GLN A 30 6.88 5.62 -0.07
C GLN A 30 8.28 5.08 -0.31
N TYR A 31 8.37 3.79 -0.60
CA TYR A 31 9.57 3.17 -1.15
C TYR A 31 9.31 2.82 -2.61
N TRP A 32 10.29 3.11 -3.46
CA TRP A 32 10.18 2.93 -4.91
C TRP A 32 10.67 1.56 -5.37
N GLU A 33 10.99 0.69 -4.44
CA GLU A 33 11.32 -0.72 -4.65
C GLU A 33 11.02 -1.50 -3.36
N SER A 34 11.07 -2.82 -3.43
CA SER A 34 10.65 -3.69 -2.32
C SER A 34 11.83 -4.34 -1.56
N VAL A 35 13.03 -3.78 -1.68
CA VAL A 35 14.20 -4.24 -0.91
C VAL A 35 13.88 -4.13 0.58
N ASP A 36 14.24 -5.17 1.34
CA ASP A 36 14.04 -5.21 2.80
C ASP A 36 12.60 -4.88 3.24
N HIS A 37 11.63 -5.31 2.45
CA HIS A 37 10.23 -4.92 2.68
C HIS A 37 9.72 -5.26 4.08
N LEU A 38 10.08 -6.43 4.63
CA LEU A 38 9.61 -6.79 5.98
C LEU A 38 10.22 -5.89 7.05
N ASP A 39 11.53 -5.59 6.96
CA ASP A 39 12.18 -4.69 7.91
C ASP A 39 11.59 -3.29 7.84
N ARG A 40 11.30 -2.81 6.63
CA ARG A 40 10.70 -1.49 6.42
C ARG A 40 9.29 -1.42 7.00
N ILE A 41 8.50 -2.47 6.81
CA ILE A 41 7.15 -2.55 7.40
C ILE A 41 7.24 -2.59 8.92
N LEU A 42 8.13 -3.41 9.45
CA LEU A 42 8.31 -3.53 10.90
C LEU A 42 8.71 -2.20 11.52
N GLN A 43 9.68 -1.51 10.95
CA GLN A 43 10.22 -0.27 11.51
C GLN A 43 9.23 0.89 11.43
N PHE A 44 8.51 1.00 10.32
CA PHE A 44 7.55 2.09 10.14
C PHE A 44 6.26 1.83 10.92
N ASP A 45 5.89 0.58 11.10
CA ASP A 45 4.65 0.15 11.77
C ASP A 45 3.42 0.88 11.21
N PRO A 46 3.12 0.71 9.91
CA PRO A 46 2.04 1.46 9.28
C PRO A 46 0.67 0.99 9.74
N ASP A 47 -0.29 1.91 9.75
CA ASP A 47 -1.70 1.60 9.88
C ASP A 47 -2.29 1.14 8.54
N VAL A 48 -1.81 1.74 7.46
CA VAL A 48 -2.21 1.39 6.10
C VAL A 48 -0.96 1.02 5.29
N LEU A 49 -1.01 -0.13 4.64
CA LEU A 49 0.02 -0.58 3.72
C LEU A 49 -0.57 -0.63 2.31
N MET A 50 0.05 0.10 1.38
CA MET A 50 -0.36 0.13 -0.01
C MET A 50 0.70 -0.57 -0.85
N LEU A 51 0.28 -1.56 -1.65
CA LEU A 51 1.19 -2.40 -2.42
C LEU A 51 0.86 -2.35 -3.91
N ASP A 52 1.80 -1.89 -4.72
CA ASP A 52 1.78 -2.19 -6.15
C ASP A 52 2.27 -3.63 -6.36
N HIS A 53 1.86 -4.25 -7.46
CA HIS A 53 2.31 -5.61 -7.75
C HIS A 53 3.64 -5.63 -8.50
N TYR A 54 3.75 -4.82 -9.55
CA TYR A 54 4.90 -4.84 -10.44
C TYR A 54 5.99 -3.90 -9.95
N MET A 55 6.79 -4.35 -8.99
CA MET A 55 7.94 -3.61 -8.50
C MET A 55 9.11 -4.55 -8.20
N PRO A 56 10.36 -4.11 -8.44
CA PRO A 56 11.53 -4.92 -8.13
C PRO A 56 11.93 -4.74 -6.66
N PRO A 57 12.67 -5.66 -6.07
CA PRO A 57 12.98 -6.99 -6.60
C PRO A 57 11.88 -8.01 -6.30
N THR A 58 10.94 -7.69 -5.41
CA THR A 58 9.87 -8.60 -4.98
C THR A 58 8.53 -8.02 -5.36
N LYS A 59 7.72 -8.79 -6.08
CA LYS A 59 6.38 -8.35 -6.49
C LYS A 59 5.46 -8.19 -5.30
N GLY A 60 4.47 -7.29 -5.42
CA GLY A 60 3.56 -6.97 -4.33
C GLY A 60 2.82 -8.17 -3.75
N LEU A 61 2.41 -9.12 -4.57
CA LEU A 61 1.78 -10.35 -4.09
C LEU A 61 2.72 -11.12 -3.16
N ASP A 62 4.00 -11.23 -3.52
CA ASP A 62 4.97 -11.93 -2.70
C ASP A 62 5.32 -11.15 -1.43
N VAL A 63 5.35 -9.82 -1.49
CA VAL A 63 5.49 -8.98 -0.29
C VAL A 63 4.34 -9.28 0.68
N LEU A 64 3.11 -9.35 0.17
CA LEU A 64 1.95 -9.65 0.99
C LEU A 64 2.05 -11.06 1.61
N VAL A 65 2.41 -12.05 0.81
CA VAL A 65 2.59 -13.43 1.29
C VAL A 65 3.64 -13.47 2.39
N ASN A 66 4.78 -12.83 2.17
CA ASN A 66 5.87 -12.80 3.14
C ASN A 66 5.43 -12.13 4.46
N LEU A 67 4.69 -11.03 4.37
CA LEU A 67 4.15 -10.34 5.54
C LEU A 67 3.20 -11.26 6.33
N LEU A 68 2.28 -11.91 5.64
CA LEU A 68 1.28 -12.77 6.30
C LEU A 68 1.90 -14.02 6.94
N LYS A 69 3.02 -14.50 6.42
CA LYS A 69 3.78 -15.62 7.01
C LYS A 69 4.70 -15.20 8.14
N SER A 70 4.96 -13.92 8.29
CA SER A 70 5.89 -13.40 9.30
C SER A 70 5.21 -13.25 10.66
N ASN A 71 6.00 -12.93 11.69
CA ASN A 71 5.50 -12.58 13.01
C ASN A 71 5.28 -11.09 13.18
N ILE A 72 5.45 -10.32 12.11
CA ILE A 72 5.26 -8.87 12.13
C ILE A 72 3.78 -8.54 12.31
N LYS A 73 3.48 -7.54 13.13
CA LYS A 73 2.13 -7.03 13.29
C LYS A 73 1.55 -6.60 11.94
N LYS A 74 0.38 -7.11 11.59
CA LYS A 74 -0.28 -6.76 10.32
C LYS A 74 -0.81 -5.33 10.40
N PRO A 75 -0.63 -4.52 9.34
CA PRO A 75 -1.32 -3.23 9.25
C PRO A 75 -2.83 -3.41 9.36
N GLN A 76 -3.51 -2.41 9.92
CA GLN A 76 -4.97 -2.42 10.04
C GLN A 76 -5.64 -2.56 8.67
N THR A 77 -5.06 -1.93 7.65
CA THR A 77 -5.60 -1.93 6.29
C THR A 77 -4.48 -2.22 5.29
N ILE A 78 -4.71 -3.17 4.40
CA ILE A 78 -3.79 -3.50 3.31
C ILE A 78 -4.52 -3.26 1.99
N VAL A 79 -3.93 -2.41 1.15
CA VAL A 79 -4.50 -2.00 -0.14
C VAL A 79 -3.63 -2.54 -1.27
N ALA A 80 -4.23 -3.33 -2.17
CA ALA A 80 -3.62 -3.70 -3.43
C ALA A 80 -3.98 -2.63 -4.46
N MET A 81 -2.97 -1.99 -5.06
CA MET A 81 -3.19 -0.83 -5.93
C MET A 81 -2.48 -0.94 -7.27
N SER A 82 -2.38 -2.14 -7.81
CA SER A 82 -1.80 -2.31 -9.14
C SER A 82 -2.69 -1.68 -10.22
N SER A 83 -2.07 -1.22 -11.31
CA SER A 83 -2.84 -0.86 -12.50
C SER A 83 -3.48 -2.08 -13.16
N SER A 84 -3.05 -3.29 -12.79
CA SER A 84 -3.64 -4.55 -13.26
C SER A 84 -4.73 -5.02 -12.29
N SER A 85 -5.98 -5.07 -12.73
CA SER A 85 -7.08 -5.57 -11.91
C SER A 85 -6.91 -7.04 -11.55
N MET A 86 -6.29 -7.83 -12.42
CA MET A 86 -6.01 -9.24 -12.14
C MET A 86 -5.05 -9.42 -10.96
N ALA A 87 -4.00 -8.59 -10.90
CA ALA A 87 -3.05 -8.61 -9.79
C ALA A 87 -3.75 -8.22 -8.48
N ASN A 88 -4.62 -7.21 -8.51
CA ASN A 88 -5.39 -6.80 -7.34
C ASN A 88 -6.33 -7.89 -6.84
N ILE A 89 -6.98 -8.62 -7.75
CA ILE A 89 -7.84 -9.75 -7.40
C ILE A 89 -7.03 -10.83 -6.69
N ALA A 90 -5.84 -11.16 -7.22
CA ALA A 90 -4.97 -12.16 -6.60
C ALA A 90 -4.56 -11.73 -5.18
N MET A 91 -4.26 -10.45 -4.98
CA MET A 91 -3.88 -9.93 -3.67
C MET A 91 -5.07 -9.90 -2.71
N LEU A 92 -6.27 -9.59 -3.18
CA LEU A 92 -7.50 -9.70 -2.37
C LEU A 92 -7.72 -11.13 -1.89
N LYS A 93 -7.55 -12.10 -2.76
CA LYS A 93 -7.70 -13.52 -2.40
C LYS A 93 -6.65 -13.98 -1.39
N THR A 94 -5.51 -13.32 -1.37
CA THR A 94 -4.40 -13.63 -0.46
C THR A 94 -4.58 -12.99 0.91
N GLY A 95 -5.26 -11.85 0.99
CA GLY A 95 -5.52 -11.21 2.28
C GLY A 95 -5.54 -9.69 2.30
N ALA A 96 -5.42 -9.02 1.15
CA ALA A 96 -5.59 -7.57 1.11
C ALA A 96 -7.04 -7.20 1.41
N ASP A 97 -7.23 -6.04 2.04
CA ASP A 97 -8.57 -5.55 2.40
C ASP A 97 -9.26 -4.86 1.24
N PHE A 98 -8.48 -4.18 0.39
CA PHE A 98 -9.00 -3.46 -0.76
C PHE A 98 -8.13 -3.78 -1.98
N GLY A 99 -8.78 -3.86 -3.14
CA GLY A 99 -8.10 -3.92 -4.44
C GLY A 99 -8.67 -2.82 -5.32
N ILE A 100 -7.83 -1.89 -5.75
CA ILE A 100 -8.26 -0.76 -6.55
C ILE A 100 -7.16 -0.42 -7.57
N VAL A 101 -7.56 -0.03 -8.78
CA VAL A 101 -6.57 0.40 -9.77
C VAL A 101 -5.89 1.66 -9.26
N LYS A 102 -4.58 1.75 -9.50
CA LYS A 102 -3.68 2.74 -8.92
C LYS A 102 -4.23 4.18 -8.97
N PHE A 103 -4.73 4.61 -10.11
CA PHE A 103 -5.14 6.01 -10.28
C PHE A 103 -6.49 6.35 -9.64
N LYS A 104 -7.13 5.37 -8.97
CA LYS A 104 -8.37 5.57 -8.23
C LYS A 104 -8.21 5.43 -6.72
N VAL A 105 -6.97 5.33 -6.23
CA VAL A 105 -6.73 5.14 -4.78
C VAL A 105 -7.28 6.28 -3.94
N SER A 106 -7.41 7.49 -4.49
CA SER A 106 -8.00 8.63 -3.79
C SER A 106 -9.49 8.44 -3.50
N GLU A 107 -10.16 7.50 -4.17
CA GLU A 107 -11.59 7.21 -3.98
C GLU A 107 -11.86 6.31 -2.79
N LEU A 108 -10.82 5.74 -2.16
CA LEU A 108 -10.99 4.89 -0.98
C LEU A 108 -11.52 5.70 0.20
N GLU A 109 -12.47 5.11 0.94
CA GLU A 109 -13.08 5.76 2.10
C GLU A 109 -12.11 5.97 3.26
N ILE A 110 -11.01 5.21 3.29
CA ILE A 110 -10.05 5.30 4.39
C ILE A 110 -9.51 6.71 4.60
N TRP A 111 -9.48 7.54 3.55
CA TRP A 111 -8.97 8.91 3.65
C TRP A 111 -9.97 9.84 4.36
N THR A 112 -11.25 9.58 4.25
CA THR A 112 -12.28 10.45 4.85
C THR A 112 -12.49 10.15 6.33
N HIS A 113 -12.21 8.92 6.77
CA HIS A 113 -12.39 8.51 8.17
C HIS A 113 -11.32 9.05 9.11
N HIS A 114 -10.27 9.67 8.59
CA HIS A 114 -9.14 10.18 9.36
C HIS A 114 -8.93 11.68 9.20
N SER A 115 -9.84 12.34 8.54
CA SER A 115 -9.77 13.78 8.32
C SER A 115 -10.31 14.57 9.50
#